data_b00b1a48d7e1777ab9f86a5c93c06607
#
_entry.id   b00b1a48d7e1777ab9f86a5c93c06607
#
_cell.length_a   1.000
_cell.length_b   1.000
_cell.length_c   1.000
_cell.angle_alpha   90.00
_cell.angle_beta   90.00
_cell.angle_gamma   90.00
#
_symmetry.space_group_name_H-M   'P 1'
#
loop_
_entity.id
_entity.type
_entity.pdbx_description
1 polymer ?
#
loop_
_entity_poly.entity_id
_entity_poly.type
_entity_poly.pdbx_seq_one_letter_code
_entity_poly.pdbx_strand_id
1 'polypeptide(L)'
;MSLRMRILALIGLFLLLMATAGGAVMIANARDAVRAEMASALELGGALGIAVAERGDLPGGIAMLNGLGVRHLRFIGPDGLPKPEPAERRAPDWFAALIGGDLQERRLGASGLRIIAEPWDEIAEVWEDMSDLATAMLTVGLLLMGTAYLAVGRALGPLSRLETGVERLRAGDYAFSFDGRGVPELDRLGRSIAALADGLAAAECENRRAGQRIVAAQDTERREIAREIHDELGAALFAIKVDAG
;
A
#
# COMPACT_ATOMS: atom_id res chain seq x y z
N MET A 1 9.28 2.14 13.48
CA MET A 1 8.77 1.51 12.24
C MET A 1 9.90 1.43 11.22
N SER A 2 10.16 0.26 10.66
CA SER A 2 11.20 0.08 9.64
C SER A 2 10.84 0.85 8.35
N LEU A 3 11.84 1.24 7.56
CA LEU A 3 11.64 1.92 6.27
C LEU A 3 10.70 1.12 5.35
N ARG A 4 10.83 -0.20 5.36
CA ARG A 4 9.96 -1.13 4.64
C ARG A 4 8.48 -0.94 5.01
N MET A 5 8.16 -0.88 6.31
CA MET A 5 6.78 -0.68 6.77
C MET A 5 6.21 0.69 6.36
N ARG A 6 7.05 1.73 6.37
CA ARG A 6 6.61 3.07 5.92
C ARG A 6 6.26 3.10 4.45
N ILE A 7 7.08 2.49 3.59
CA ILE A 7 6.82 2.41 2.14
C ILE A 7 5.53 1.62 1.88
N LEU A 8 5.37 0.45 2.50
CA LEU A 8 4.17 -0.37 2.34
C LEU A 8 2.90 0.33 2.86
N ALA A 9 3.00 1.05 3.97
CA ALA A 9 1.89 1.84 4.51
C ALA A 9 1.48 2.98 3.56
N LEU A 10 2.45 3.67 2.93
CA LEU A 10 2.16 4.70 1.93
C LEU A 10 1.49 4.12 0.68
N ILE A 11 1.98 2.98 0.18
CA ILE A 11 1.36 2.29 -0.96
C ILE A 11 -0.07 1.85 -0.59
N GLY A 12 -0.27 1.25 0.58
CA GLY A 12 -1.58 0.83 1.06
C GLY A 12 -2.55 2.00 1.23
N LEU A 13 -2.07 3.11 1.80
CA LEU A 13 -2.87 4.33 1.93
C LEU A 13 -3.26 4.90 0.56
N PHE A 14 -2.34 4.92 -0.39
CA PHE A 14 -2.61 5.39 -1.75
C PHE A 14 -3.67 4.50 -2.44
N LEU A 15 -3.52 3.17 -2.36
CA LEU A 15 -4.51 2.24 -2.91
C LEU A 15 -5.89 2.41 -2.26
N LEU A 16 -5.94 2.63 -0.94
CA LEU A 16 -7.19 2.88 -0.21
C LEU A 16 -7.84 4.18 -0.68
N LEU A 17 -7.07 5.27 -0.82
CA LEU A 17 -7.59 6.54 -1.31
C LEU A 17 -8.12 6.43 -2.75
N MET A 18 -7.41 5.71 -3.62
CA MET A 18 -7.87 5.47 -4.98
C MET A 18 -9.16 4.63 -5.02
N ALA A 19 -9.25 3.59 -4.19
CA ALA A 19 -10.45 2.74 -4.10
C ALA A 19 -11.66 3.54 -3.56
N THR A 20 -11.46 4.36 -2.53
CA THR A 20 -12.55 5.19 -1.96
C THR A 20 -13.00 6.29 -2.93
N ALA A 21 -12.07 6.96 -3.60
CA ALA A 21 -12.39 7.96 -4.60
C ALA A 21 -13.13 7.35 -5.81
N GLY A 22 -12.62 6.23 -6.33
CA GLY A 22 -13.27 5.48 -7.42
C GLY A 22 -14.66 5.00 -7.04
N GLY A 23 -14.82 4.43 -5.85
CA GLY A 23 -16.12 4.00 -5.32
C GLY A 23 -17.12 5.16 -5.17
N ALA A 24 -16.66 6.32 -4.69
CA ALA A 24 -17.52 7.50 -4.56
C ALA A 24 -18.02 8.02 -5.93
N VAL A 25 -17.13 8.09 -6.92
CA VAL A 25 -17.50 8.47 -8.29
C VAL A 25 -18.49 7.46 -8.89
N MET A 26 -18.24 6.18 -8.69
CA MET A 26 -19.10 5.13 -9.20
C MET A 26 -20.50 5.18 -8.58
N ILE A 27 -20.62 5.40 -7.26
CA ILE A 27 -21.90 5.58 -6.58
C ILE A 27 -22.62 6.83 -7.10
N ALA A 28 -21.91 7.93 -7.33
CA ALA A 28 -22.51 9.14 -7.90
C ALA A 28 -23.08 8.89 -9.31
N ASN A 29 -22.30 8.26 -10.17
CA ASN A 29 -22.73 7.91 -11.54
C ASN A 29 -23.91 6.95 -11.53
N ALA A 30 -23.90 5.93 -10.66
CA ALA A 30 -24.99 4.99 -10.51
C ALA A 30 -26.30 5.66 -10.07
N ARG A 31 -26.22 6.61 -9.13
CA ARG A 31 -27.39 7.43 -8.71
C ARG A 31 -27.97 8.22 -9.87
N ASP A 32 -27.12 8.84 -10.66
CA ASP A 32 -27.56 9.65 -11.79
C ASP A 32 -28.16 8.78 -12.89
N ALA A 33 -27.59 7.60 -13.16
CA ALA A 33 -28.10 6.63 -14.12
C ALA A 33 -29.49 6.11 -13.71
N VAL A 34 -29.66 5.63 -12.46
CA VAL A 34 -30.95 5.15 -11.95
C VAL A 34 -32.01 6.25 -12.00
N ARG A 35 -31.66 7.48 -11.62
CA ARG A 35 -32.59 8.61 -11.68
C ARG A 35 -33.02 8.95 -13.11
N ALA A 36 -32.07 8.95 -14.07
CA ALA A 36 -32.37 9.22 -15.46
C ALA A 36 -33.28 8.16 -16.07
N GLU A 37 -33.01 6.87 -15.75
CA GLU A 37 -33.81 5.74 -16.22
C GLU A 37 -35.23 5.82 -15.65
N MET A 38 -35.36 6.05 -14.35
CA MET A 38 -36.68 6.18 -13.72
C MET A 38 -37.48 7.39 -14.26
N ALA A 39 -36.82 8.52 -14.52
CA ALA A 39 -37.46 9.68 -15.12
C ALA A 39 -37.98 9.37 -16.53
N SER A 40 -37.16 8.72 -17.36
CA SER A 40 -37.53 8.31 -18.72
C SER A 40 -38.68 7.30 -18.71
N ALA A 41 -38.62 6.34 -17.78
CA ALA A 41 -39.68 5.34 -17.62
C ALA A 41 -41.01 5.99 -17.21
N LEU A 42 -40.98 6.93 -16.24
CA LEU A 42 -42.19 7.66 -15.83
C LEU A 42 -42.76 8.56 -16.92
N GLU A 43 -41.94 9.14 -17.79
CA GLU A 43 -42.39 9.92 -18.94
C GLU A 43 -43.12 9.05 -19.96
N LEU A 44 -42.50 7.91 -20.33
CA LEU A 44 -43.11 6.92 -21.22
C LEU A 44 -44.40 6.34 -20.62
N GLY A 45 -44.36 5.95 -19.35
CA GLY A 45 -45.52 5.46 -18.62
C GLY A 45 -46.66 6.47 -18.55
N GLY A 46 -46.31 7.78 -18.38
CA GLY A 46 -47.25 8.87 -18.44
C GLY A 46 -47.97 8.98 -19.77
N ALA A 47 -47.22 8.92 -20.88
CA ALA A 47 -47.82 8.94 -22.24
C ALA A 47 -48.76 7.72 -22.48
N LEU A 48 -48.32 6.51 -22.10
CA LEU A 48 -49.10 5.30 -22.22
C LEU A 48 -50.37 5.33 -21.35
N GLY A 49 -50.25 5.80 -20.14
CA GLY A 49 -51.37 5.94 -19.19
C GLY A 49 -52.46 6.93 -19.68
N ILE A 50 -52.02 8.05 -20.28
CA ILE A 50 -52.96 9.01 -20.90
C ILE A 50 -53.68 8.38 -22.06
N ALA A 51 -53.01 7.67 -22.94
CA ALA A 51 -53.59 7.00 -24.09
C ALA A 51 -54.63 5.94 -23.70
N VAL A 52 -54.40 5.24 -22.56
CA VAL A 52 -55.37 4.28 -22.01
C VAL A 52 -56.55 5.01 -21.36
N ALA A 53 -56.32 6.10 -20.64
CA ALA A 53 -57.41 6.88 -20.00
C ALA A 53 -58.35 7.47 -21.03
N GLU A 54 -57.87 7.92 -22.19
CA GLU A 54 -58.67 8.47 -23.27
C GLU A 54 -59.56 7.41 -23.98
N ARG A 55 -59.21 6.12 -23.91
CA ARG A 55 -60.03 5.02 -24.49
C ARG A 55 -61.26 4.65 -23.65
N GLY A 56 -61.35 5.11 -22.42
CA GLY A 56 -62.48 4.92 -21.54
C GLY A 56 -62.58 3.55 -20.84
N ASP A 57 -61.75 2.57 -21.21
CA ASP A 57 -61.63 1.25 -20.51
C ASP A 57 -60.37 1.20 -19.67
N LEU A 58 -60.42 1.80 -18.48
CA LEU A 58 -59.30 1.83 -17.56
C LEU A 58 -58.91 0.42 -17.05
N PRO A 59 -59.84 -0.46 -16.62
CA PRO A 59 -59.42 -1.78 -16.10
C PRO A 59 -58.78 -2.66 -17.17
N GLY A 60 -59.30 -2.71 -18.37
CA GLY A 60 -58.76 -3.49 -19.47
C GLY A 60 -57.41 -2.93 -19.97
N GLY A 61 -57.32 -1.59 -20.03
CA GLY A 61 -56.07 -0.91 -20.41
C GLY A 61 -54.94 -1.10 -19.39
N ILE A 62 -55.23 -1.03 -18.09
CA ILE A 62 -54.26 -1.32 -17.02
C ILE A 62 -53.77 -2.75 -17.07
N ALA A 63 -54.69 -3.73 -17.23
CA ALA A 63 -54.34 -5.13 -17.36
C ALA A 63 -53.45 -5.38 -18.59
N MET A 64 -53.75 -4.74 -19.71
CA MET A 64 -52.94 -4.79 -20.92
C MET A 64 -51.55 -4.20 -20.69
N LEU A 65 -51.43 -3.00 -20.11
CA LEU A 65 -50.14 -2.34 -19.86
C LEU A 65 -49.27 -3.17 -18.90
N ASN A 66 -49.84 -3.67 -17.81
CA ASN A 66 -49.10 -4.53 -16.89
C ASN A 66 -48.74 -5.89 -17.53
N GLY A 67 -49.59 -6.41 -18.45
CA GLY A 67 -49.33 -7.64 -19.20
C GLY A 67 -48.23 -7.48 -20.30
N LEU A 68 -48.01 -6.27 -20.79
CA LEU A 68 -46.92 -5.97 -21.72
C LEU A 68 -45.54 -6.02 -21.04
N GLY A 69 -45.50 -6.11 -19.70
CA GLY A 69 -44.24 -6.20 -18.96
C GLY A 69 -43.32 -5.00 -19.20
N VAL A 70 -43.88 -3.79 -19.25
CA VAL A 70 -43.07 -2.58 -19.38
C VAL A 70 -42.14 -2.52 -18.19
N ARG A 71 -40.84 -2.63 -18.47
CA ARG A 71 -39.76 -2.69 -17.45
C ARG A 71 -39.88 -1.50 -16.49
N HIS A 72 -39.74 -1.76 -15.21
CA HIS A 72 -39.70 -0.72 -14.15
C HIS A 72 -41.00 0.04 -13.90
N LEU A 73 -42.11 -0.27 -14.60
CA LEU A 73 -43.37 0.46 -14.46
C LEU A 73 -44.52 -0.47 -14.01
N ARG A 74 -45.30 0.02 -13.04
CA ARG A 74 -46.54 -0.60 -12.61
C ARG A 74 -47.68 0.40 -12.66
N PHE A 75 -48.76 0.03 -13.34
CA PHE A 75 -49.95 0.88 -13.47
C PHE A 75 -51.00 0.40 -12.46
N ILE A 76 -51.56 1.35 -11.71
CA ILE A 76 -52.52 1.10 -10.63
C ILE A 76 -53.73 1.97 -10.82
N GLY A 77 -54.93 1.33 -10.84
CA GLY A 77 -56.23 2.00 -10.94
C GLY A 77 -56.64 2.72 -9.64
N PRO A 78 -57.75 3.48 -9.70
CA PRO A 78 -58.29 4.22 -8.56
C PRO A 78 -58.77 3.30 -7.42
N ASP A 79 -59.17 2.04 -7.73
CA ASP A 79 -59.79 1.09 -6.77
C ASP A 79 -58.78 0.31 -5.92
N GLY A 80 -57.49 0.61 -6.02
CA GLY A 80 -56.47 0.06 -5.12
C GLY A 80 -55.52 -0.95 -5.75
N LEU A 81 -54.47 -1.17 -5.02
CA LEU A 81 -53.26 -1.92 -5.34
C LEU A 81 -53.51 -3.44 -5.54
N PRO A 82 -52.97 -4.04 -6.59
CA PRO A 82 -52.38 -5.33 -6.39
C PRO A 82 -51.17 -5.14 -5.46
N LYS A 83 -51.22 -5.87 -4.32
CA LYS A 83 -50.07 -5.86 -3.37
C LYS A 83 -48.80 -6.11 -4.16
N PRO A 84 -47.78 -5.27 -4.07
CA PRO A 84 -46.54 -5.52 -4.79
C PRO A 84 -46.03 -6.89 -4.35
N GLU A 85 -45.90 -7.83 -5.29
CA GLU A 85 -45.06 -8.99 -5.05
C GLU A 85 -43.69 -8.41 -4.74
N PRO A 86 -43.06 -8.80 -3.62
CA PRO A 86 -41.73 -8.33 -3.32
C PRO A 86 -40.82 -8.77 -4.47
N ALA A 87 -40.40 -7.83 -5.31
CA ALA A 87 -39.33 -8.09 -6.23
C ALA A 87 -38.17 -8.70 -5.40
N GLU A 88 -37.62 -9.81 -5.86
CA GLU A 88 -36.47 -10.42 -5.19
C GLU A 88 -35.38 -9.34 -5.08
N ARG A 89 -35.20 -8.79 -3.89
CA ARG A 89 -34.19 -7.80 -3.62
C ARG A 89 -32.81 -8.48 -3.68
N ARG A 90 -32.19 -8.46 -4.84
CA ARG A 90 -30.84 -9.01 -5.04
C ARG A 90 -29.75 -8.10 -4.48
N ALA A 91 -30.03 -6.80 -4.32
CA ALA A 91 -29.13 -5.83 -3.72
C ALA A 91 -29.38 -5.67 -2.21
N PRO A 92 -28.37 -5.44 -1.37
CA PRO A 92 -28.52 -5.16 0.05
C PRO A 92 -29.31 -3.86 0.30
N ASP A 93 -30.12 -3.82 1.36
CA ASP A 93 -30.97 -2.65 1.70
C ASP A 93 -30.16 -1.36 1.91
N TRP A 94 -28.95 -1.45 2.49
CA TRP A 94 -28.07 -0.30 2.67
C TRP A 94 -27.60 0.28 1.32
N PHE A 95 -27.38 -0.57 0.32
CA PHE A 95 -26.98 -0.15 -1.02
C PHE A 95 -28.13 0.52 -1.75
N ALA A 96 -29.32 -0.07 -1.70
CA ALA A 96 -30.54 0.51 -2.25
C ALA A 96 -30.81 1.92 -1.66
N ALA A 97 -30.67 2.07 -0.34
CA ALA A 97 -30.80 3.37 0.32
C ALA A 97 -29.71 4.37 -0.12
N LEU A 98 -28.48 3.87 -0.38
CA LEU A 98 -27.37 4.69 -0.83
C LEU A 98 -27.58 5.20 -2.27
N ILE A 99 -28.14 4.40 -3.16
CA ILE A 99 -28.40 4.77 -4.56
C ILE A 99 -29.66 5.65 -4.69
N GLY A 100 -30.59 5.59 -3.73
CA GLY A 100 -31.83 6.36 -3.77
C GLY A 100 -32.99 5.52 -4.34
N GLY A 101 -33.12 4.30 -3.85
CA GLY A 101 -34.14 3.33 -4.25
C GLY A 101 -35.56 3.63 -3.77
N ASP A 102 -35.93 4.92 -3.72
CA ASP A 102 -37.30 5.31 -3.37
C ASP A 102 -38.25 5.09 -4.56
N LEU A 103 -39.41 4.52 -4.27
CA LEU A 103 -40.49 4.36 -5.24
C LEU A 103 -40.91 5.76 -5.75
N GLN A 104 -40.84 5.98 -7.04
CA GLN A 104 -41.37 7.20 -7.65
C GLN A 104 -42.81 6.99 -8.10
N GLU A 105 -43.74 7.78 -7.56
CA GLU A 105 -45.16 7.75 -7.90
C GLU A 105 -45.52 8.97 -8.73
N ARG A 106 -46.20 8.74 -9.86
CA ARG A 106 -46.77 9.82 -10.67
C ARG A 106 -48.30 9.56 -10.80
N ARG A 107 -49.09 10.55 -10.43
CA ARG A 107 -50.55 10.53 -10.62
C ARG A 107 -50.95 11.17 -11.92
N LEU A 108 -51.80 10.50 -12.69
CA LEU A 108 -52.30 10.98 -13.97
C LEU A 108 -53.73 11.56 -13.82
N GLY A 109 -53.79 12.89 -13.73
CA GLY A 109 -55.01 13.71 -13.86
C GLY A 109 -56.22 13.23 -13.06
N ALA A 110 -57.42 13.47 -13.63
CA ALA A 110 -58.70 13.11 -13.02
C ALA A 110 -59.06 11.62 -13.09
N SER A 111 -58.31 10.80 -13.84
CA SER A 111 -58.56 9.38 -14.04
C SER A 111 -58.25 8.52 -12.81
N GLY A 112 -57.53 9.08 -11.81
CA GLY A 112 -57.11 8.32 -10.62
C GLY A 112 -56.03 7.26 -10.90
N LEU A 113 -55.51 7.18 -12.14
CA LEU A 113 -54.45 6.27 -12.52
C LEU A 113 -53.12 6.71 -11.87
N ARG A 114 -52.47 5.77 -11.24
CA ARG A 114 -51.13 5.97 -10.63
C ARG A 114 -50.09 5.10 -11.35
N ILE A 115 -48.95 5.67 -11.61
CA ILE A 115 -47.83 4.97 -12.16
C ILE A 115 -46.75 4.91 -11.08
N ILE A 116 -46.29 3.72 -10.77
CA ILE A 116 -45.18 3.50 -9.84
C ILE A 116 -43.98 3.01 -10.65
N ALA A 117 -42.86 3.71 -10.52
CA ALA A 117 -41.59 3.25 -11.03
C ALA A 117 -40.85 2.48 -9.91
N GLU A 118 -40.51 1.22 -10.20
CA GLU A 118 -39.81 0.31 -9.28
C GLU A 118 -38.36 0.16 -9.73
N PRO A 119 -37.38 0.76 -9.00
CA PRO A 119 -35.96 0.78 -9.44
C PRO A 119 -35.19 -0.50 -9.04
N TRP A 120 -35.86 -1.51 -8.52
CA TRP A 120 -35.17 -2.66 -7.88
C TRP A 120 -34.33 -3.48 -8.83
N ASP A 121 -34.76 -3.68 -10.07
CA ASP A 121 -34.01 -4.43 -11.07
C ASP A 121 -32.75 -3.69 -11.48
N GLU A 122 -32.86 -2.37 -11.68
CA GLU A 122 -31.72 -1.51 -12.00
C GLU A 122 -30.70 -1.43 -10.87
N ILE A 123 -31.20 -1.31 -9.63
CA ILE A 123 -30.34 -1.32 -8.44
C ILE A 123 -29.62 -2.67 -8.30
N ALA A 124 -30.29 -3.77 -8.64
CA ALA A 124 -29.68 -5.10 -8.59
C ALA A 124 -28.58 -5.28 -9.65
N GLU A 125 -28.80 -4.79 -10.86
CA GLU A 125 -27.81 -4.80 -11.96
C GLU A 125 -26.58 -3.96 -11.57
N VAL A 126 -26.81 -2.74 -11.09
CA VAL A 126 -25.74 -1.86 -10.59
C VAL A 126 -24.98 -2.51 -9.42
N TRP A 127 -25.67 -3.20 -8.52
CA TRP A 127 -25.00 -3.92 -7.42
C TRP A 127 -24.09 -5.03 -7.92
N GLU A 128 -24.53 -5.83 -8.89
CA GLU A 128 -23.74 -6.91 -9.48
C GLU A 128 -22.49 -6.37 -10.15
N ASP A 129 -22.64 -5.35 -11.01
CA ASP A 129 -21.51 -4.68 -11.66
C ASP A 129 -20.51 -4.07 -10.67
N MET A 130 -21.02 -3.42 -9.61
CA MET A 130 -20.18 -2.84 -8.57
C MET A 130 -19.46 -3.89 -7.75
N SER A 131 -20.12 -4.99 -7.41
CA SER A 131 -19.51 -6.07 -6.64
C SER A 131 -18.39 -6.78 -7.41
N ASP A 132 -18.60 -6.99 -8.72
CA ASP A 132 -17.61 -7.58 -9.60
C ASP A 132 -16.38 -6.67 -9.75
N LEU A 133 -16.60 -5.39 -9.98
CA LEU A 133 -15.52 -4.42 -10.06
C LEU A 133 -14.78 -4.26 -8.73
N ALA A 134 -15.49 -4.24 -7.60
CA ALA A 134 -14.87 -4.19 -6.28
C ALA A 134 -14.01 -5.43 -6.01
N THR A 135 -14.49 -6.62 -6.42
CA THR A 135 -13.74 -7.87 -6.30
C THR A 135 -12.48 -7.85 -7.17
N ALA A 136 -12.59 -7.37 -8.42
CA ALA A 136 -11.45 -7.20 -9.31
C ALA A 136 -10.42 -6.21 -8.73
N MET A 137 -10.87 -5.05 -8.24
CA MET A 137 -9.99 -4.04 -7.62
C MET A 137 -9.29 -4.58 -6.37
N LEU A 138 -10.00 -5.33 -5.51
CA LEU A 138 -9.43 -5.97 -4.33
C LEU A 138 -8.35 -6.97 -4.72
N THR A 139 -8.63 -7.81 -5.71
CA THR A 139 -7.68 -8.82 -6.21
C THR A 139 -6.41 -8.17 -6.75
N VAL A 140 -6.55 -7.16 -7.62
CA VAL A 140 -5.41 -6.40 -8.16
C VAL A 140 -4.66 -5.67 -7.05
N GLY A 141 -5.36 -5.07 -6.10
CA GLY A 141 -4.76 -4.38 -4.94
C GLY A 141 -3.94 -5.33 -4.07
N LEU A 142 -4.43 -6.53 -3.79
CA LEU A 142 -3.70 -7.56 -3.05
C LEU A 142 -2.47 -8.06 -3.80
N LEU A 143 -2.57 -8.26 -5.11
CA LEU A 143 -1.43 -8.65 -5.95
C LEU A 143 -0.36 -7.54 -5.98
N LEU A 144 -0.76 -6.29 -6.14
CA LEU A 144 0.15 -5.14 -6.09
C LEU A 144 0.83 -5.02 -4.72
N MET A 145 0.09 -5.17 -3.63
CA MET A 145 0.65 -5.13 -2.28
C MET A 145 1.63 -6.29 -2.05
N GLY A 146 1.28 -7.51 -2.49
CA GLY A 146 2.15 -8.68 -2.40
C GLY A 146 3.45 -8.52 -3.18
N THR A 147 3.37 -8.05 -4.43
CA THR A 147 4.54 -7.78 -5.26
C THR A 147 5.41 -6.66 -4.69
N ALA A 148 4.79 -5.58 -4.21
CA ALA A 148 5.51 -4.49 -3.53
C ALA A 148 6.21 -4.99 -2.26
N TYR A 149 5.54 -5.82 -1.45
CA TYR A 149 6.13 -6.43 -0.26
C TYR A 149 7.39 -7.26 -0.58
N LEU A 150 7.33 -8.08 -1.62
CA LEU A 150 8.46 -8.90 -2.07
C LEU A 150 9.59 -8.04 -2.65
N ALA A 151 9.25 -7.08 -3.52
CA ALA A 151 10.21 -6.19 -4.17
C ALA A 151 10.97 -5.32 -3.15
N VAL A 152 10.25 -4.66 -2.23
CA VAL A 152 10.83 -3.83 -1.17
C VAL A 152 11.67 -4.68 -0.21
N GLY A 153 11.19 -5.89 0.15
CA GLY A 153 11.93 -6.82 0.99
C GLY A 153 13.26 -7.25 0.35
N ARG A 154 13.23 -7.52 -0.95
CA ARG A 154 14.42 -7.92 -1.70
C ARG A 154 15.38 -6.76 -1.93
N ALA A 155 14.86 -5.57 -2.20
CA ALA A 155 15.68 -4.37 -2.42
C ALA A 155 16.33 -3.85 -1.13
N LEU A 156 15.62 -3.88 0.00
CA LEU A 156 16.13 -3.35 1.28
C LEU A 156 16.83 -4.41 2.15
N GLY A 157 16.67 -5.71 1.84
CA GLY A 157 17.34 -6.78 2.59
C GLY A 157 18.87 -6.65 2.71
N PRO A 158 19.59 -6.29 1.64
CA PRO A 158 21.04 -6.08 1.70
C PRO A 158 21.49 -4.90 2.58
N LEU A 159 20.63 -3.90 2.81
CA LEU A 159 20.97 -2.72 3.60
C LEU A 159 21.29 -3.06 5.07
N SER A 160 20.56 -4.00 5.68
CA SER A 160 20.85 -4.45 7.05
C SER A 160 22.19 -5.19 7.15
N ARG A 161 22.63 -5.83 6.08
CA ARG A 161 23.95 -6.48 6.03
C ARG A 161 25.07 -5.46 5.95
N LEU A 162 24.86 -4.35 5.22
CA LEU A 162 25.82 -3.22 5.20
C LEU A 162 25.95 -2.60 6.59
N GLU A 163 24.83 -2.38 7.29
CA GLU A 163 24.81 -1.87 8.66
C GLU A 163 25.63 -2.77 9.60
N THR A 164 25.33 -4.08 9.62
CA THR A 164 26.08 -5.06 10.42
C THR A 164 27.56 -5.11 10.02
N GLY A 165 27.87 -5.00 8.73
CA GLY A 165 29.25 -4.97 8.23
C GLY A 165 30.02 -3.75 8.74
N VAL A 166 29.40 -2.58 8.73
CA VAL A 166 30.01 -1.34 9.26
C VAL A 166 30.23 -1.44 10.78
N GLU A 167 29.31 -2.05 11.53
CA GLU A 167 29.49 -2.28 12.96
C GLU A 167 30.68 -3.19 13.26
N ARG A 168 30.85 -4.27 12.47
CA ARG A 168 32.02 -5.14 12.59
C ARG A 168 33.35 -4.40 12.29
N LEU A 169 33.36 -3.56 11.25
CA LEU A 169 34.51 -2.70 10.96
C LEU A 169 34.86 -1.80 12.14
N ARG A 170 33.86 -1.18 12.79
CA ARG A 170 34.06 -0.36 13.99
C ARG A 170 34.63 -1.14 15.19
N ALA A 171 34.32 -2.43 15.26
CA ALA A 171 34.86 -3.34 16.28
C ALA A 171 36.27 -3.87 15.95
N GLY A 172 36.88 -3.44 14.82
CA GLY A 172 38.22 -3.86 14.41
C GLY A 172 38.25 -5.15 13.58
N ASP A 173 37.08 -5.66 13.17
CA ASP A 173 36.97 -6.81 12.25
C ASP A 173 36.90 -6.26 10.81
N TYR A 174 38.07 -6.21 10.16
CA TYR A 174 38.21 -5.67 8.82
C TYR A 174 37.90 -6.69 7.71
N ALA A 175 37.50 -7.93 8.04
CA ALA A 175 37.09 -8.96 7.08
C ALA A 175 35.68 -8.66 6.53
N PHE A 176 35.59 -7.67 5.63
CA PHE A 176 34.34 -7.24 5.03
C PHE A 176 34.16 -7.80 3.62
N SER A 177 33.05 -8.51 3.39
CA SER A 177 32.59 -8.89 2.06
C SER A 177 31.10 -8.57 1.94
N PHE A 178 30.68 -8.06 0.79
CA PHE A 178 29.32 -7.67 0.54
C PHE A 178 28.87 -8.09 -0.86
N ASP A 179 27.66 -8.65 -0.94
CA ASP A 179 26.93 -8.96 -2.16
C ASP A 179 25.60 -8.22 -2.16
N GLY A 180 25.47 -7.23 -3.03
CA GLY A 180 24.28 -6.36 -3.17
C GLY A 180 23.08 -7.03 -3.82
N ARG A 181 23.20 -8.33 -4.19
CA ARG A 181 22.13 -9.14 -4.80
C ARG A 181 21.45 -8.50 -6.00
N GLY A 182 22.23 -7.84 -6.86
CA GLY A 182 21.76 -7.28 -8.11
C GLY A 182 21.11 -5.89 -7.99
N VAL A 183 21.33 -5.17 -6.86
CA VAL A 183 21.02 -3.76 -6.72
C VAL A 183 22.31 -2.95 -6.96
N PRO A 184 22.50 -2.32 -8.16
CA PRO A 184 23.76 -1.72 -8.56
C PRO A 184 24.28 -0.64 -7.59
N GLU A 185 23.36 0.12 -6.99
CA GLU A 185 23.68 1.17 -6.03
C GLU A 185 24.28 0.59 -4.75
N LEU A 186 23.72 -0.52 -4.26
CA LEU A 186 24.21 -1.20 -3.07
C LEU A 186 25.52 -1.93 -3.33
N ASP A 187 25.69 -2.51 -4.53
CA ASP A 187 26.95 -3.12 -4.93
C ASP A 187 28.09 -2.09 -5.01
N ARG A 188 27.80 -0.89 -5.51
CA ARG A 188 28.78 0.22 -5.53
C ARG A 188 29.16 0.65 -4.12
N LEU A 189 28.16 0.82 -3.25
CA LEU A 189 28.38 1.18 -1.85
C LEU A 189 29.17 0.10 -1.11
N GLY A 190 28.82 -1.18 -1.30
CA GLY A 190 29.53 -2.32 -0.72
C GLY A 190 30.98 -2.37 -1.12
N ARG A 191 31.32 -2.12 -2.41
CA ARG A 191 32.70 -2.04 -2.89
C ARG A 191 33.49 -0.88 -2.27
N SER A 192 32.84 0.27 -2.09
CA SER A 192 33.48 1.43 -1.44
C SER A 192 33.79 1.13 0.04
N ILE A 193 32.90 0.46 0.74
CA ILE A 193 33.10 0.04 2.14
C ILE A 193 34.22 -1.04 2.22
N ALA A 194 34.25 -2.00 1.28
CA ALA A 194 35.30 -3.01 1.22
C ALA A 194 36.69 -2.37 1.02
N ALA A 195 36.82 -1.42 0.09
CA ALA A 195 38.07 -0.69 -0.12
C ALA A 195 38.50 0.09 1.14
N LEU A 196 37.56 0.68 1.88
CA LEU A 196 37.83 1.33 3.15
C LEU A 196 38.31 0.32 4.22
N ALA A 197 37.68 -0.87 4.28
CA ALA A 197 38.08 -1.92 5.19
C ALA A 197 39.52 -2.38 4.95
N ASP A 198 39.88 -2.59 3.68
CA ASP A 198 41.23 -2.98 3.28
C ASP A 198 42.25 -1.90 3.67
N GLY A 199 41.92 -0.61 3.46
CA GLY A 199 42.78 0.52 3.86
C GLY A 199 42.99 0.60 5.38
N LEU A 200 41.91 0.37 6.16
CA LEU A 200 42.00 0.34 7.62
C LEU A 200 42.81 -0.86 8.12
N ALA A 201 42.64 -2.04 7.54
CA ALA A 201 43.46 -3.21 7.87
C ALA A 201 44.95 -2.99 7.63
N ALA A 202 45.30 -2.38 6.47
CA ALA A 202 46.68 -2.01 6.13
C ALA A 202 47.28 -1.00 7.13
N ALA A 203 46.54 0.06 7.45
CA ALA A 203 46.95 1.08 8.42
C ALA A 203 47.16 0.50 9.82
N GLU A 204 46.29 -0.34 10.29
CA GLU A 204 46.41 -1.02 11.58
C GLU A 204 47.65 -1.95 11.64
N CYS A 205 47.92 -2.70 10.55
CA CYS A 205 49.09 -3.53 10.44
C CYS A 205 50.38 -2.71 10.49
N GLU A 206 50.41 -1.56 9.80
CA GLU A 206 51.58 -0.65 9.81
C GLU A 206 51.77 -0.02 11.18
N ASN A 207 50.70 0.40 11.85
CA ASN A 207 50.75 0.98 13.19
C ASN A 207 51.30 -0.05 14.23
N ARG A 208 50.87 -1.30 14.16
CA ARG A 208 51.41 -2.39 15.00
C ARG A 208 52.90 -2.62 14.75
N ARG A 209 53.32 -2.62 13.47
CA ARG A 209 54.74 -2.75 13.11
C ARG A 209 55.56 -1.57 13.63
N ALA A 210 55.05 -0.33 13.50
CA ALA A 210 55.70 0.87 14.05
C ALA A 210 55.83 0.77 15.58
N GLY A 211 54.79 0.36 16.28
CA GLY A 211 54.84 0.16 17.71
C GLY A 211 55.89 -0.89 18.14
N GLN A 212 55.97 -2.01 17.42
CA GLN A 212 57.02 -3.02 17.68
C GLN A 212 58.45 -2.49 17.47
N ARG A 213 58.67 -1.67 16.43
CA ARG A 213 59.95 -1.04 16.16
C ARG A 213 60.34 -0.07 17.27
N ILE A 214 59.38 0.70 17.80
CA ILE A 214 59.63 1.63 18.92
C ILE A 214 60.04 0.85 20.18
N VAL A 215 59.35 -0.22 20.52
CA VAL A 215 59.67 -1.06 21.68
C VAL A 215 61.09 -1.69 21.53
N ALA A 216 61.39 -2.23 20.33
CA ALA A 216 62.72 -2.81 20.04
C ALA A 216 63.84 -1.77 20.13
N ALA A 217 63.63 -0.52 19.63
CA ALA A 217 64.56 0.57 19.74
C ALA A 217 64.85 0.97 21.20
N GLN A 218 63.77 1.11 22.01
CA GLN A 218 63.89 1.37 23.47
C GLN A 218 64.64 0.30 24.20
N ASP A 219 64.42 -0.99 23.88
CA ASP A 219 65.17 -2.08 24.53
C ASP A 219 66.66 -2.06 24.15
N THR A 220 66.97 -1.64 22.94
CA THR A 220 68.38 -1.49 22.53
C THR A 220 69.06 -0.33 23.26
N GLU A 221 68.41 0.83 23.29
CA GLU A 221 68.89 2.01 23.98
C GLU A 221 69.10 1.73 25.48
N ARG A 222 68.15 1.07 26.14
CA ARG A 222 68.30 0.64 27.55
C ARG A 222 69.54 -0.24 27.78
N ARG A 223 69.82 -1.18 26.87
CA ARG A 223 71.02 -2.04 26.98
C ARG A 223 72.33 -1.25 26.77
N GLU A 224 72.30 -0.28 25.85
CA GLU A 224 73.43 0.60 25.62
C GLU A 224 73.74 1.47 26.87
N ILE A 225 72.70 2.12 27.38
CA ILE A 225 72.82 2.93 28.60
C ILE A 225 73.32 2.08 29.80
N ALA A 226 72.76 0.88 29.96
CA ALA A 226 73.16 -0.03 31.03
C ALA A 226 74.66 -0.44 30.93
N ARG A 227 75.16 -0.66 29.70
CA ARG A 227 76.59 -0.93 29.49
C ARG A 227 77.46 0.30 29.79
N GLU A 228 77.07 1.48 29.29
CA GLU A 228 77.78 2.71 29.50
C GLU A 228 77.89 3.03 31.01
N ILE A 229 76.78 2.94 31.73
CA ILE A 229 76.78 3.08 33.18
C ILE A 229 77.68 2.04 33.85
N HIS A 230 77.69 0.79 33.43
CA HIS A 230 78.53 -0.27 33.98
C HIS A 230 80.01 0.01 33.74
N ASP A 231 80.38 0.46 32.56
CA ASP A 231 81.75 0.75 32.17
C ASP A 231 82.26 1.97 32.89
N GLU A 232 81.48 3.08 33.01
CA GLU A 232 81.86 4.29 33.77
C GLU A 232 81.99 4.02 35.29
N LEU A 233 80.99 3.33 35.89
CA LEU A 233 81.03 2.96 37.32
C LEU A 233 82.15 1.95 37.60
N GLY A 234 82.39 1.02 36.70
CA GLY A 234 83.49 0.05 36.78
C GLY A 234 84.83 0.73 36.77
N ALA A 235 85.06 1.67 35.87
CA ALA A 235 86.25 2.47 35.80
C ALA A 235 86.50 3.36 37.03
N ALA A 236 85.42 4.03 37.50
CA ALA A 236 85.48 4.88 38.71
C ALA A 236 85.78 4.08 39.97
N LEU A 237 85.14 2.90 40.16
CA LEU A 237 85.37 1.98 41.28
C LEU A 237 86.79 1.40 41.25
N PHE A 238 87.34 1.12 40.02
CA PHE A 238 88.69 0.65 39.88
C PHE A 238 89.69 1.76 40.24
N ALA A 239 89.47 2.98 39.82
CA ALA A 239 90.32 4.13 40.15
C ALA A 239 90.35 4.36 41.69
N ILE A 240 89.22 4.34 42.37
CA ILE A 240 89.11 4.44 43.85
C ILE A 240 89.89 3.31 44.55
N LYS A 241 89.81 2.11 44.02
CA LYS A 241 90.53 0.95 44.62
C LYS A 241 92.02 1.06 44.43
N VAL A 242 92.47 1.63 43.37
CA VAL A 242 93.93 1.87 43.13
C VAL A 242 94.46 2.99 44.03
N ASP A 243 93.66 4.03 44.30
CA ASP A 243 94.08 5.20 45.13
C ASP A 243 94.00 4.89 46.63
N ALA A 244 93.31 3.84 47.12
CA ALA A 244 93.13 3.44 48.46
C ALA A 244 94.05 2.30 48.96
N GLY A 245 94.95 1.75 48.10
CA GLY A 245 95.89 0.69 48.42
C GLY A 245 97.30 1.15 48.33
#